data_e3b416cb970a6c316b23cf0d5dfb776c
#
_entry.id   e3b416cb970a6c316b23cf0d5dfb776c
#
_cell.length_a   1.000
_cell.length_b   1.000
_cell.length_c   1.000
_cell.angle_alpha   90.00
_cell.angle_beta   90.00
_cell.angle_gamma   90.00
#
_symmetry.space_group_name_H-M   'P 1'
#
loop_
_entity.id
_entity.type
_entity.pdbx_description
1 polymer ?
#
loop_
_entity_poly.entity_id
_entity_poly.type
_entity_poly.pdbx_seq_one_letter_code
_entity_poly.pdbx_strand_id
1 'polypeptide(L)'
;MKDICAVSTPLAEGGISVIRISGENAISIGAKVFKPLSCKSVENMAGYTCAYGKIVDKNGREVDDGVLTVFRAPKSYTGENICEISCHGGIYVTKKVLRLCIEQGAELAQRGEFTKRAFLNGKLSLTQAEGVMETISAQGEYALNSANLTKEGRLFRLISDMSRKFITILGELAAWVDYPEEDLPEISEDNLRESLKNALAGLDKIIADHDSGMILKNGVDTVIAGKPNVGKSTLMNMLLGYDRSIVTNVAGTTRDVIEESAKLGELILKLSDTAGIHETDDEVERIGVEIAKKKLKNAMLVIEVFDISRKLDEEDLELLEYVKKLGKKVIIVLNKSDLENVVERSQLEKYSDYVIEISAKLDEGREELQKATEKLLGIGGYDADSTIFANERQIACAERARKYLAMALESLDMGETLDAVTVMIDNGANALLELTGEKATEAVVDEVFSKFCVGK
;
A
#
# COMPACT_ATOMS: atom_id res chain seq x y z
N MET A 1 -21.11 -13.95 -17.01
CA MET A 1 -20.59 -12.55 -16.94
C MET A 1 -20.32 -12.08 -18.36
N LYS A 2 -20.35 -10.77 -18.63
CA LYS A 2 -19.99 -10.22 -19.95
C LYS A 2 -18.48 -10.33 -20.19
N ASP A 3 -18.08 -10.42 -21.47
CA ASP A 3 -16.65 -10.37 -21.82
C ASP A 3 -16.17 -8.94 -21.65
N ILE A 4 -15.03 -8.73 -20.97
CA ILE A 4 -14.45 -7.42 -20.71
C ILE A 4 -13.08 -7.27 -21.36
N CYS A 5 -12.70 -6.04 -21.68
CA CYS A 5 -11.36 -5.73 -22.15
C CYS A 5 -10.84 -4.40 -21.59
N ALA A 6 -9.53 -4.30 -21.42
CA ALA A 6 -8.85 -3.05 -21.06
C ALA A 6 -7.39 -3.05 -21.49
N VAL A 7 -6.80 -1.85 -21.51
CA VAL A 7 -5.35 -1.69 -21.58
C VAL A 7 -4.76 -1.99 -20.21
N SER A 8 -3.84 -2.94 -20.13
CA SER A 8 -3.19 -3.39 -18.87
C SER A 8 -1.82 -2.74 -18.63
N THR A 9 -1.30 -1.97 -19.56
CA THR A 9 -0.09 -1.16 -19.45
C THR A 9 -0.44 0.31 -19.28
N PRO A 10 0.46 1.16 -18.77
CA PRO A 10 0.23 2.61 -18.77
C PRO A 10 -0.08 3.13 -20.18
N LEU A 11 -1.04 4.05 -20.31
CA LEU A 11 -1.38 4.68 -21.58
C LEU A 11 -0.43 5.85 -21.88
N ALA A 12 0.81 5.49 -22.22
CA ALA A 12 1.88 6.41 -22.57
C ALA A 12 2.66 5.83 -23.77
N GLU A 13 3.46 6.65 -24.45
CA GLU A 13 4.36 6.17 -25.49
C GLU A 13 5.42 5.24 -24.89
N GLY A 14 5.55 4.05 -25.46
CA GLY A 14 6.49 3.00 -25.00
C GLY A 14 6.73 1.96 -26.07
N GLY A 15 7.56 0.98 -25.79
CA GLY A 15 7.86 -0.10 -26.74
C GLY A 15 6.67 -1.05 -26.97
N ILE A 16 5.92 -1.35 -25.90
CA ILE A 16 4.85 -2.37 -25.92
C ILE A 16 3.65 -1.86 -25.12
N SER A 17 2.45 -2.18 -25.62
CA SER A 17 1.18 -2.08 -24.88
C SER A 17 0.44 -3.40 -24.90
N VAL A 18 -0.27 -3.72 -23.81
CA VAL A 18 -1.00 -4.97 -23.65
C VAL A 18 -2.49 -4.67 -23.48
N ILE A 19 -3.31 -5.24 -24.33
CA ILE A 19 -4.77 -5.27 -24.18
C ILE A 19 -5.17 -6.64 -23.66
N ARG A 20 -5.84 -6.68 -22.51
CA ARG A 20 -6.35 -7.91 -21.89
C ARG A 20 -7.85 -8.03 -22.13
N ILE A 21 -8.30 -9.22 -22.46
CA ILE A 21 -9.70 -9.61 -22.63
C ILE A 21 -9.97 -10.76 -21.67
N SER A 22 -11.06 -10.74 -20.90
CA SER A 22 -11.48 -11.83 -19.99
C SER A 22 -12.96 -12.11 -20.13
N GLY A 23 -13.31 -13.39 -20.11
CA GLY A 23 -14.67 -13.87 -20.19
C GLY A 23 -14.79 -15.17 -20.98
N GLU A 24 -16.00 -15.65 -21.16
CA GLU A 24 -16.27 -16.90 -21.87
C GLU A 24 -15.78 -16.89 -23.33
N ASN A 25 -15.99 -15.76 -24.03
CA ASN A 25 -15.66 -15.57 -25.44
C ASN A 25 -14.31 -14.84 -25.65
N ALA A 26 -13.52 -14.59 -24.63
CA ALA A 26 -12.28 -13.82 -24.71
C ALA A 26 -11.34 -14.31 -25.83
N ILE A 27 -11.19 -15.62 -25.98
CA ILE A 27 -10.32 -16.24 -26.99
C ILE A 27 -10.90 -16.05 -28.39
N SER A 28 -12.23 -16.19 -28.57
CA SER A 28 -12.91 -15.98 -29.83
C SER A 28 -12.84 -14.51 -30.28
N ILE A 29 -12.98 -13.56 -29.35
CA ILE A 29 -12.79 -12.14 -29.62
C ILE A 29 -11.36 -11.87 -30.07
N GLY A 30 -10.36 -12.42 -29.36
CA GLY A 30 -8.96 -12.32 -29.76
C GLY A 30 -8.69 -12.89 -31.15
N ALA A 31 -9.28 -14.05 -31.48
CA ALA A 31 -9.14 -14.68 -32.80
C ALA A 31 -9.69 -13.85 -33.97
N LYS A 32 -10.70 -13.03 -33.72
CA LYS A 32 -11.28 -12.14 -34.75
C LYS A 32 -10.39 -10.94 -35.06
N VAL A 33 -9.59 -10.47 -34.11
CA VAL A 33 -8.72 -9.29 -34.25
C VAL A 33 -7.25 -9.66 -34.50
N PHE A 34 -6.89 -10.94 -34.41
CA PHE A 34 -5.51 -11.38 -34.55
C PHE A 34 -5.36 -12.56 -35.51
N LYS A 35 -4.42 -12.46 -36.44
CA LYS A 35 -4.07 -13.50 -37.40
C LYS A 35 -2.66 -14.02 -37.13
N PRO A 36 -2.51 -15.23 -36.54
CA PRO A 36 -1.19 -15.80 -36.28
C PRO A 36 -0.48 -16.14 -37.60
N LEU A 37 0.83 -15.93 -37.66
CA LEU A 37 1.65 -16.33 -38.82
C LEU A 37 1.91 -17.85 -38.86
N SER A 38 1.76 -18.55 -37.74
CA SER A 38 2.03 -19.96 -37.54
C SER A 38 0.88 -20.87 -37.99
N CYS A 39 0.07 -20.56 -38.93
CA CYS A 39 -1.05 -21.40 -39.49
C CYS A 39 -2.00 -22.05 -38.45
N LYS A 40 -1.82 -21.85 -37.17
CA LYS A 40 -2.70 -22.36 -36.10
C LYS A 40 -3.76 -21.29 -35.79
N SER A 41 -5.01 -21.69 -35.71
CA SER A 41 -6.08 -20.85 -35.19
C SER A 41 -5.82 -20.48 -33.73
N VAL A 42 -6.04 -19.23 -33.35
CA VAL A 42 -5.99 -18.79 -31.95
C VAL A 42 -6.93 -19.64 -31.06
N GLU A 43 -8.10 -20.01 -31.59
CA GLU A 43 -9.08 -20.82 -30.87
C GLU A 43 -8.55 -22.22 -30.49
N ASN A 44 -7.59 -22.77 -31.24
CA ASN A 44 -6.99 -24.07 -31.00
C ASN A 44 -5.70 -23.99 -30.18
N MET A 45 -5.26 -22.78 -29.77
CA MET A 45 -4.06 -22.64 -28.95
C MET A 45 -4.29 -23.23 -27.54
N ALA A 46 -3.29 -23.93 -27.02
CA ALA A 46 -3.31 -24.36 -25.62
C ALA A 46 -3.19 -23.19 -24.66
N GLY A 47 -3.68 -23.37 -23.44
CA GLY A 47 -3.43 -22.36 -22.38
C GLY A 47 -1.93 -22.18 -22.13
N TYR A 48 -1.53 -20.96 -21.75
CA TYR A 48 -0.13 -20.56 -21.52
C TYR A 48 0.75 -20.64 -22.77
N THR A 49 0.15 -20.45 -23.96
CA THR A 49 0.91 -20.36 -25.20
C THR A 49 0.70 -19.02 -25.87
N CYS A 50 1.67 -18.60 -26.67
CA CYS A 50 1.63 -17.37 -27.44
C CYS A 50 1.89 -17.64 -28.92
N ALA A 51 1.44 -16.69 -29.75
CA ALA A 51 1.70 -16.68 -31.19
C ALA A 51 2.03 -15.26 -31.66
N TYR A 52 3.06 -15.14 -32.52
CA TYR A 52 3.31 -13.90 -33.23
C TYR A 52 2.41 -13.84 -34.47
N GLY A 53 1.89 -12.64 -34.78
CA GLY A 53 0.97 -12.47 -35.88
C GLY A 53 0.59 -11.00 -36.14
N LYS A 54 -0.40 -10.83 -37.01
CA LYS A 54 -0.92 -9.52 -37.42
C LYS A 54 -2.21 -9.19 -36.68
N ILE A 55 -2.30 -7.96 -36.19
CA ILE A 55 -3.52 -7.38 -35.65
C ILE A 55 -4.27 -6.75 -36.83
N VAL A 56 -5.53 -7.15 -37.02
CA VAL A 56 -6.30 -6.76 -38.20
C VAL A 56 -7.63 -6.14 -37.83
N ASP A 57 -8.11 -5.22 -38.66
CA ASP A 57 -9.46 -4.67 -38.56
C ASP A 57 -10.52 -5.66 -39.13
N LYS A 58 -11.79 -5.28 -39.02
CA LYS A 58 -12.94 -6.05 -39.57
C LYS A 58 -12.88 -6.34 -41.07
N ASN A 59 -12.10 -5.57 -41.82
CA ASN A 59 -11.92 -5.72 -43.27
C ASN A 59 -10.65 -6.54 -43.57
N GLY A 60 -9.94 -7.04 -42.56
CA GLY A 60 -8.71 -7.77 -42.71
C GLY A 60 -7.47 -6.92 -42.98
N ARG A 61 -7.57 -5.58 -42.88
CA ARG A 61 -6.43 -4.67 -43.04
C ARG A 61 -5.57 -4.72 -41.80
N GLU A 62 -4.27 -4.77 -42.01
CA GLU A 62 -3.28 -4.73 -40.94
C GLU A 62 -3.32 -3.38 -40.21
N VAL A 63 -3.39 -3.44 -38.88
CA VAL A 63 -3.33 -2.29 -37.97
C VAL A 63 -1.99 -2.26 -37.30
N ASP A 64 -1.46 -3.42 -36.91
CA ASP A 64 -0.18 -3.60 -36.26
C ASP A 64 0.23 -5.07 -36.32
N ASP A 65 1.42 -5.38 -35.87
CA ASP A 65 1.85 -6.74 -35.59
C ASP A 65 2.22 -6.91 -34.12
N GLY A 66 2.18 -8.14 -33.61
CA GLY A 66 2.43 -8.35 -32.19
C GLY A 66 2.31 -9.80 -31.74
N VAL A 67 2.12 -9.97 -30.44
CA VAL A 67 2.02 -11.29 -29.82
C VAL A 67 0.67 -11.44 -29.13
N LEU A 68 0.00 -12.55 -29.38
CA LEU A 68 -1.21 -12.92 -28.67
C LEU A 68 -0.92 -14.09 -27.73
N THR A 69 -1.34 -13.98 -26.47
CA THR A 69 -1.21 -15.03 -25.44
C THR A 69 -2.59 -15.49 -25.00
N VAL A 70 -2.76 -16.81 -24.83
CA VAL A 70 -4.02 -17.44 -24.39
C VAL A 70 -3.86 -18.06 -23.01
N PHE A 71 -4.86 -17.82 -22.14
CA PHE A 71 -5.01 -18.51 -20.86
C PHE A 71 -6.42 -19.10 -20.80
N ARG A 72 -6.53 -20.40 -20.51
CA ARG A 72 -7.81 -21.09 -20.46
C ARG A 72 -8.30 -21.28 -19.04
N ALA A 73 -9.59 -21.09 -18.86
CA ALA A 73 -10.28 -21.39 -17.61
C ALA A 73 -10.04 -22.84 -17.16
N PRO A 74 -9.96 -23.12 -15.85
CA PRO A 74 -9.86 -22.17 -14.73
C PRO A 74 -8.42 -21.67 -14.45
N LYS A 75 -7.44 -22.09 -15.27
CA LYS A 75 -6.02 -21.77 -15.12
C LYS A 75 -5.71 -20.41 -15.77
N SER A 76 -6.20 -19.33 -15.17
CA SER A 76 -5.97 -17.96 -15.58
C SER A 76 -6.03 -17.04 -14.36
N TYR A 77 -5.76 -15.75 -14.54
CA TYR A 77 -5.81 -14.75 -13.46
C TYR A 77 -7.22 -14.61 -12.90
N THR A 78 -8.22 -14.41 -13.76
CA THR A 78 -9.62 -14.24 -13.35
C THR A 78 -10.36 -15.57 -13.08
N GLY A 79 -9.78 -16.71 -13.45
CA GLY A 79 -10.47 -18.01 -13.49
C GLY A 79 -11.32 -18.20 -14.75
N GLU A 80 -11.49 -17.17 -15.60
CA GLU A 80 -12.15 -17.22 -16.90
C GLU A 80 -11.14 -17.47 -18.04
N ASN A 81 -11.60 -17.60 -19.29
CA ASN A 81 -10.68 -17.51 -20.43
C ASN A 81 -10.12 -16.10 -20.54
N ILE A 82 -8.81 -16.00 -20.78
CA ILE A 82 -8.13 -14.73 -21.00
C ILE A 82 -7.37 -14.77 -22.32
N CYS A 83 -7.42 -13.66 -23.03
CA CYS A 83 -6.60 -13.39 -24.19
C CYS A 83 -5.87 -12.05 -23.99
N GLU A 84 -4.56 -12.07 -24.16
CA GLU A 84 -3.74 -10.84 -24.10
C GLU A 84 -3.12 -10.58 -25.46
N ILE A 85 -3.30 -9.36 -25.97
CA ILE A 85 -2.73 -8.88 -27.23
C ILE A 85 -1.68 -7.83 -26.91
N SER A 86 -0.42 -8.17 -27.14
CA SER A 86 0.71 -7.23 -27.06
C SER A 86 0.92 -6.59 -28.44
N CYS A 87 0.82 -5.29 -28.51
CA CYS A 87 1.03 -4.46 -29.71
C CYS A 87 2.12 -3.41 -29.46
N HIS A 88 2.50 -2.62 -30.46
CA HIS A 88 3.38 -1.48 -30.24
C HIS A 88 2.73 -0.45 -29.32
N GLY A 89 3.54 0.16 -28.44
CA GLY A 89 3.09 1.01 -27.34
C GLY A 89 2.74 2.45 -27.75
N GLY A 90 2.38 2.70 -29.02
CA GLY A 90 1.87 3.98 -29.46
C GLY A 90 0.44 4.20 -28.95
N ILE A 91 0.12 5.38 -28.39
CA ILE A 91 -1.20 5.69 -27.80
C ILE A 91 -2.33 5.44 -28.82
N TYR A 92 -2.12 5.83 -30.07
CA TYR A 92 -3.13 5.63 -31.12
C TYR A 92 -3.34 4.15 -31.44
N VAL A 93 -2.27 3.38 -31.62
CA VAL A 93 -2.31 1.95 -31.89
C VAL A 93 -3.01 1.20 -30.78
N THR A 94 -2.62 1.45 -29.53
CA THR A 94 -3.22 0.87 -28.32
C THR A 94 -4.73 1.10 -28.26
N LYS A 95 -5.18 2.37 -28.46
CA LYS A 95 -6.61 2.71 -28.49
C LYS A 95 -7.33 2.06 -29.66
N LYS A 96 -6.68 1.92 -30.82
CA LYS A 96 -7.26 1.27 -31.99
C LYS A 96 -7.47 -0.22 -31.75
N VAL A 97 -6.48 -0.94 -31.18
CA VAL A 97 -6.60 -2.36 -30.87
C VAL A 97 -7.68 -2.60 -29.80
N LEU A 98 -7.72 -1.78 -28.74
CA LEU A 98 -8.80 -1.84 -27.74
C LEU A 98 -10.18 -1.71 -28.39
N ARG A 99 -10.34 -0.72 -29.28
CA ARG A 99 -11.60 -0.50 -29.99
C ARG A 99 -11.99 -1.69 -30.87
N LEU A 100 -11.03 -2.34 -31.53
CA LEU A 100 -11.31 -3.56 -32.31
C LEU A 100 -11.87 -4.67 -31.42
N CYS A 101 -11.34 -4.86 -30.20
CA CYS A 101 -11.86 -5.84 -29.24
C CYS A 101 -13.32 -5.52 -28.83
N ILE A 102 -13.62 -4.23 -28.60
CA ILE A 102 -14.98 -3.76 -28.28
C ILE A 102 -15.93 -3.99 -29.48
N GLU A 103 -15.52 -3.69 -30.69
CA GLU A 103 -16.30 -3.94 -31.92
C GLU A 103 -16.58 -5.44 -32.14
N GLN A 104 -15.78 -6.34 -31.54
CA GLN A 104 -16.00 -7.79 -31.57
C GLN A 104 -16.80 -8.33 -30.37
N GLY A 105 -17.31 -7.46 -29.51
CA GLY A 105 -18.28 -7.82 -28.47
C GLY A 105 -17.74 -7.76 -27.03
N ALA A 106 -16.51 -7.32 -26.79
CA ALA A 106 -16.06 -7.03 -25.44
C ALA A 106 -16.60 -5.68 -24.94
N GLU A 107 -16.83 -5.55 -23.64
CA GLU A 107 -17.12 -4.27 -22.99
C GLU A 107 -15.87 -3.73 -22.30
N LEU A 108 -15.81 -2.42 -22.09
CA LEU A 108 -14.72 -1.82 -21.32
C LEU A 108 -14.80 -2.28 -19.87
N ALA A 109 -13.70 -2.80 -19.35
CA ALA A 109 -13.58 -3.16 -17.96
C ALA A 109 -13.62 -1.94 -17.04
N GLN A 110 -14.27 -2.09 -15.90
CA GLN A 110 -14.23 -1.12 -14.81
C GLN A 110 -12.88 -1.18 -14.07
N ARG A 111 -12.66 -0.22 -13.16
CA ARG A 111 -11.47 -0.26 -12.29
C ARG A 111 -11.49 -1.54 -11.45
N GLY A 112 -10.38 -2.25 -11.40
CA GLY A 112 -10.22 -3.47 -10.61
C GLY A 112 -11.05 -4.66 -11.07
N GLU A 113 -11.75 -4.61 -12.22
CA GLU A 113 -12.73 -5.64 -12.59
C GLU A 113 -12.11 -7.02 -12.81
N PHE A 114 -10.90 -7.10 -13.38
CA PHE A 114 -10.23 -8.40 -13.53
C PHE A 114 -9.91 -9.04 -12.17
N THR A 115 -9.41 -8.24 -11.20
CA THR A 115 -9.12 -8.73 -9.85
C THR A 115 -10.41 -9.01 -9.07
N LYS A 116 -11.47 -8.21 -9.26
CA LYS A 116 -12.80 -8.48 -8.70
C LYS A 116 -13.33 -9.83 -9.19
N ARG A 117 -13.19 -10.15 -10.49
CA ARG A 117 -13.56 -11.47 -11.03
C ARG A 117 -12.72 -12.59 -10.46
N ALA A 118 -11.42 -12.38 -10.27
CA ALA A 118 -10.55 -13.34 -9.60
C ALA A 118 -11.03 -13.62 -8.17
N PHE A 119 -11.43 -12.60 -7.42
CA PHE A 119 -12.04 -12.74 -6.10
C PHE A 119 -13.38 -13.48 -6.15
N LEU A 120 -14.32 -13.08 -7.01
CA LEU A 120 -15.63 -13.72 -7.16
C LEU A 120 -15.54 -15.19 -7.59
N ASN A 121 -14.52 -15.53 -8.38
CA ASN A 121 -14.23 -16.90 -8.82
C ASN A 121 -13.37 -17.68 -7.81
N GLY A 122 -13.16 -17.17 -6.60
CA GLY A 122 -12.43 -17.86 -5.52
C GLY A 122 -10.93 -18.06 -5.78
N LYS A 123 -10.33 -17.29 -6.70
CA LYS A 123 -8.89 -17.35 -6.98
C LYS A 123 -8.07 -16.61 -5.94
N LEU A 124 -8.64 -15.57 -5.35
CA LEU A 124 -8.04 -14.68 -4.36
C LEU A 124 -9.05 -14.38 -3.25
N SER A 125 -8.59 -14.21 -2.02
CA SER A 125 -9.35 -13.56 -0.96
C SER A 125 -9.33 -12.03 -1.15
N LEU A 126 -10.18 -11.31 -0.41
CA LEU A 126 -10.20 -9.84 -0.49
C LEU A 126 -8.86 -9.24 -0.03
N THR A 127 -8.26 -9.79 1.03
CA THR A 127 -6.93 -9.37 1.51
C THR A 127 -5.83 -9.63 0.48
N GLN A 128 -5.88 -10.76 -0.24
CA GLN A 128 -4.93 -11.05 -1.31
C GLN A 128 -5.10 -10.11 -2.51
N ALA A 129 -6.35 -9.75 -2.84
CA ALA A 129 -6.62 -8.76 -3.87
C ALA A 129 -6.03 -7.39 -3.49
N GLU A 130 -6.22 -6.94 -2.25
CA GLU A 130 -5.57 -5.72 -1.73
C GLU A 130 -4.04 -5.80 -1.86
N GLY A 131 -3.42 -6.95 -1.55
CA GLY A 131 -1.98 -7.19 -1.74
C GLY A 131 -1.50 -7.06 -3.19
N VAL A 132 -2.35 -7.31 -4.18
CA VAL A 132 -2.02 -7.05 -5.60
C VAL A 132 -1.84 -5.55 -5.85
N MET A 133 -2.73 -4.71 -5.30
CA MET A 133 -2.59 -3.25 -5.42
C MET A 133 -1.35 -2.73 -4.72
N GLU A 134 -1.06 -3.26 -3.55
CA GLU A 134 0.13 -2.90 -2.78
C GLU A 134 1.41 -3.23 -3.53
N THR A 135 1.47 -4.39 -4.20
CA THR A 135 2.61 -4.76 -5.05
C THR A 135 2.83 -3.73 -6.17
N ILE A 136 1.75 -3.17 -6.73
CA ILE A 136 1.84 -2.17 -7.82
C ILE A 136 2.27 -0.80 -7.28
N SER A 137 1.84 -0.43 -6.09
CA SER A 137 2.11 0.87 -5.47
C SER A 137 3.38 0.87 -4.60
N ALA A 138 4.04 -0.27 -4.40
CA ALA A 138 5.23 -0.39 -3.59
C ALA A 138 6.36 0.51 -4.11
N GLN A 139 6.91 1.35 -3.25
CA GLN A 139 8.00 2.29 -3.58
C GLN A 139 9.36 1.85 -3.01
N GLY A 140 9.38 0.79 -2.17
CA GLY A 140 10.60 0.28 -1.54
C GLY A 140 10.53 -1.23 -1.31
N GLU A 141 11.67 -1.80 -0.92
CA GLU A 141 11.81 -3.25 -0.74
C GLU A 141 10.89 -3.78 0.37
N TYR A 142 10.82 -3.05 1.49
CA TYR A 142 9.91 -3.41 2.57
C TYR A 142 8.44 -3.44 2.11
N ALA A 143 7.99 -2.39 1.42
CA ALA A 143 6.62 -2.32 0.90
C ALA A 143 6.32 -3.47 -0.06
N LEU A 144 7.29 -3.82 -0.94
CA LEU A 144 7.16 -4.93 -1.88
C LEU A 144 7.10 -6.28 -1.16
N ASN A 145 7.96 -6.50 -0.17
CA ASN A 145 7.98 -7.74 0.61
C ASN A 145 6.68 -7.92 1.39
N SER A 146 6.20 -6.89 2.09
CA SER A 146 4.93 -6.90 2.79
C SER A 146 3.75 -7.20 1.86
N ALA A 147 3.71 -6.56 0.70
CA ALA A 147 2.68 -6.79 -0.32
C ALA A 147 2.71 -8.23 -0.86
N ASN A 148 3.90 -8.82 -1.06
CA ASN A 148 4.04 -10.21 -1.48
C ASN A 148 3.53 -11.18 -0.41
N LEU A 149 3.86 -10.97 0.88
CA LEU A 149 3.34 -11.78 1.98
C LEU A 149 1.80 -11.72 2.07
N THR A 150 1.22 -10.54 1.86
CA THR A 150 -0.23 -10.34 1.80
C THR A 150 -0.85 -11.08 0.60
N LYS A 151 -0.25 -10.96 -0.58
CA LYS A 151 -0.67 -11.65 -1.81
C LYS A 151 -0.55 -13.17 -1.71
N GLU A 152 0.46 -13.70 -1.02
CA GLU A 152 0.62 -15.11 -0.71
C GLU A 152 -0.42 -15.64 0.29
N GLY A 153 -1.22 -14.74 0.88
CA GLY A 153 -2.31 -15.08 1.79
C GLY A 153 -1.86 -15.37 3.21
N ARG A 154 -0.71 -14.86 3.67
CA ARG A 154 -0.24 -15.08 5.05
C ARG A 154 -1.22 -14.48 6.06
N LEU A 155 -1.65 -13.22 5.86
CA LEU A 155 -2.66 -12.59 6.68
C LEU A 155 -4.00 -13.32 6.61
N PHE A 156 -4.44 -13.70 5.40
CA PHE A 156 -5.67 -14.48 5.22
C PHE A 156 -5.66 -15.77 6.04
N ARG A 157 -4.60 -16.57 5.95
CA ARG A 157 -4.49 -17.83 6.72
C ARG A 157 -4.56 -17.58 8.21
N LEU A 158 -3.80 -16.60 8.72
CA LEU A 158 -3.76 -16.28 10.15
C LEU A 158 -5.16 -15.91 10.68
N ILE A 159 -5.86 -15.02 9.99
CA ILE A 159 -7.19 -14.55 10.40
C ILE A 159 -8.25 -15.64 10.20
N SER A 160 -8.19 -16.41 9.10
CA SER A 160 -9.13 -17.52 8.87
C SER A 160 -8.97 -18.63 9.89
N ASP A 161 -7.76 -18.93 10.35
CA ASP A 161 -7.55 -19.92 11.42
C ASP A 161 -8.13 -19.45 12.76
N MET A 162 -8.05 -18.15 13.06
CA MET A 162 -8.71 -17.56 14.23
C MET A 162 -10.25 -17.64 14.10
N SER A 163 -10.80 -17.21 12.97
CA SER A 163 -12.25 -17.19 12.75
C SER A 163 -12.86 -18.60 12.78
N ARG A 164 -12.19 -19.60 12.18
CA ARG A 164 -12.65 -20.99 12.20
C ARG A 164 -12.75 -21.56 13.59
N LYS A 165 -11.76 -21.29 14.46
CA LYS A 165 -11.81 -21.73 15.85
C LYS A 165 -13.05 -21.19 16.56
N PHE A 166 -13.36 -19.90 16.39
CA PHE A 166 -14.56 -19.32 16.98
C PHE A 166 -15.85 -19.85 16.37
N ILE A 167 -15.89 -20.09 15.04
CA ILE A 167 -17.06 -20.72 14.39
C ILE A 167 -17.29 -22.13 14.95
N THR A 168 -16.24 -22.91 15.20
CA THR A 168 -16.36 -24.24 15.81
C THR A 168 -16.91 -24.11 17.22
N ILE A 169 -16.37 -23.22 18.04
CA ILE A 169 -16.85 -22.97 19.42
C ILE A 169 -18.31 -22.52 19.41
N LEU A 170 -18.69 -21.62 18.50
CA LEU A 170 -20.08 -21.18 18.36
C LEU A 170 -21.02 -22.34 17.97
N GLY A 171 -20.57 -23.24 17.11
CA GLY A 171 -21.31 -24.46 16.74
C GLY A 171 -21.51 -25.40 17.95
N GLU A 172 -20.46 -25.59 18.76
CA GLU A 172 -20.52 -26.40 19.99
C GLU A 172 -21.46 -25.77 21.03
N LEU A 173 -21.39 -24.44 21.23
CA LEU A 173 -22.28 -23.68 22.11
C LEU A 173 -23.75 -23.76 21.66
N ALA A 174 -24.01 -23.61 20.38
CA ALA A 174 -25.36 -23.73 19.82
C ALA A 174 -25.91 -25.15 20.01
N ALA A 175 -25.12 -26.18 19.74
CA ALA A 175 -25.53 -27.57 19.93
C ALA A 175 -25.85 -27.86 21.42
N TRP A 176 -25.07 -27.32 22.34
CA TRP A 176 -25.32 -27.49 23.79
C TRP A 176 -26.61 -26.80 24.27
N VAL A 177 -26.93 -25.64 23.69
CA VAL A 177 -28.18 -24.92 24.01
C VAL A 177 -29.40 -25.62 23.40
N ASP A 178 -29.30 -26.14 22.17
CA ASP A 178 -30.42 -26.73 21.43
C ASP A 178 -30.74 -28.17 21.87
N TYR A 179 -29.73 -28.90 22.41
CA TYR A 179 -29.87 -30.31 22.79
C TYR A 179 -29.35 -30.58 24.25
N PRO A 180 -30.00 -29.94 25.27
CA PRO A 180 -29.53 -30.03 26.66
C PRO A 180 -29.71 -31.44 27.28
N GLU A 181 -30.47 -32.33 26.63
CA GLU A 181 -30.70 -33.70 27.08
C GLU A 181 -29.72 -34.74 26.47
N GLU A 182 -28.87 -34.32 25.55
CA GLU A 182 -27.85 -35.18 24.94
C GLU A 182 -26.54 -35.09 25.75
N ASP A 183 -25.82 -36.25 25.91
CA ASP A 183 -24.49 -36.32 26.53
C ASP A 183 -23.43 -35.63 25.59
N LEU A 184 -23.57 -34.35 25.35
CA LEU A 184 -22.60 -33.55 24.62
C LEU A 184 -21.41 -33.26 25.54
N PRO A 185 -20.16 -33.22 24.99
CA PRO A 185 -19.01 -32.84 25.78
C PRO A 185 -19.23 -31.45 26.40
N GLU A 186 -19.02 -31.32 27.71
CA GLU A 186 -19.08 -30.03 28.38
C GLU A 186 -18.06 -29.08 27.76
N ILE A 187 -18.51 -27.88 27.38
CA ILE A 187 -17.63 -26.86 26.88
C ILE A 187 -16.76 -26.39 28.04
N SER A 188 -15.48 -26.70 27.97
CA SER A 188 -14.55 -26.28 29.01
C SER A 188 -14.36 -24.75 28.92
N GLU A 189 -14.86 -24.01 29.93
CA GLU A 189 -14.64 -22.57 30.05
C GLU A 189 -13.13 -22.22 30.02
N ASP A 190 -12.27 -23.10 30.55
CA ASP A 190 -10.83 -22.87 30.49
C ASP A 190 -10.28 -22.95 29.08
N ASN A 191 -10.76 -23.86 28.24
CA ASN A 191 -10.38 -23.95 26.83
C ASN A 191 -10.90 -22.73 26.04
N LEU A 192 -12.11 -22.26 26.34
CA LEU A 192 -12.68 -21.06 25.77
C LEU A 192 -11.85 -19.82 26.15
N ARG A 193 -11.52 -19.69 27.43
CA ARG A 193 -10.69 -18.61 27.98
C ARG A 193 -9.29 -18.59 27.33
N GLU A 194 -8.67 -19.74 27.18
CA GLU A 194 -7.37 -19.87 26.52
C GLU A 194 -7.45 -19.48 25.03
N SER A 195 -8.49 -19.91 24.32
CA SER A 195 -8.72 -19.57 22.92
C SER A 195 -8.92 -18.07 22.71
N LEU A 196 -9.69 -17.41 23.59
CA LEU A 196 -9.89 -15.95 23.58
C LEU A 196 -8.58 -15.22 23.86
N LYS A 197 -7.81 -15.61 24.86
CA LYS A 197 -6.51 -15.01 25.20
C LYS A 197 -5.50 -15.13 24.06
N ASN A 198 -5.42 -16.30 23.42
CA ASN A 198 -4.50 -16.54 22.30
C ASN A 198 -4.88 -15.69 21.08
N ALA A 199 -6.17 -15.56 20.78
CA ALA A 199 -6.64 -14.71 19.68
C ALA A 199 -6.38 -13.21 19.95
N LEU A 200 -6.66 -12.74 21.17
CA LEU A 200 -6.37 -11.37 21.59
C LEU A 200 -4.87 -11.05 21.49
N ALA A 201 -4.01 -11.93 21.99
CA ALA A 201 -2.56 -11.74 21.89
C ALA A 201 -2.08 -11.69 20.43
N GLY A 202 -2.66 -12.52 19.56
CA GLY A 202 -2.37 -12.50 18.12
C GLY A 202 -2.81 -11.19 17.45
N LEU A 203 -4.01 -10.72 17.74
CA LEU A 203 -4.53 -9.45 17.21
C LEU A 203 -3.76 -8.25 17.76
N ASP A 204 -3.48 -8.22 19.07
CA ASP A 204 -2.71 -7.15 19.72
C ASP A 204 -1.33 -6.99 19.07
N LYS A 205 -0.65 -8.09 18.76
CA LYS A 205 0.65 -8.05 18.09
C LYS A 205 0.55 -7.39 16.71
N ILE A 206 -0.40 -7.83 15.87
CA ILE A 206 -0.52 -7.29 14.50
C ILE A 206 -0.99 -5.84 14.53
N ILE A 207 -1.88 -5.47 15.46
CA ILE A 207 -2.36 -4.09 15.63
C ILE A 207 -1.21 -3.18 16.10
N ALA A 208 -0.39 -3.61 17.06
CA ALA A 208 0.75 -2.83 17.54
C ALA A 208 1.80 -2.58 16.45
N ASP A 209 2.02 -3.56 15.57
CA ASP A 209 2.97 -3.45 14.47
C ASP A 209 2.46 -2.61 13.29
N HIS A 210 1.15 -2.28 13.27
CA HIS A 210 0.52 -1.60 12.13
C HIS A 210 1.12 -0.23 11.84
N ASP A 211 1.22 0.65 12.84
CA ASP A 211 1.69 2.03 12.63
C ASP A 211 3.12 2.08 12.12
N SER A 212 4.01 1.28 12.72
CA SER A 212 5.41 1.17 12.29
C SER A 212 5.52 0.58 10.87
N GLY A 213 4.73 -0.45 10.58
CA GLY A 213 4.64 -1.05 9.25
C GLY A 213 4.10 -0.09 8.19
N MET A 214 3.10 0.73 8.53
CA MET A 214 2.55 1.74 7.61
C MET A 214 3.55 2.85 7.30
N ILE A 215 4.38 3.25 8.27
CA ILE A 215 5.48 4.19 8.05
C ILE A 215 6.47 3.63 7.03
N LEU A 216 6.90 2.39 7.20
CA LEU A 216 7.83 1.72 6.28
C LEU A 216 7.23 1.51 4.88
N LYS A 217 5.93 1.20 4.81
CA LYS A 217 5.20 0.94 3.57
C LYS A 217 4.93 2.21 2.78
N ASN A 218 4.41 3.24 3.44
CA ASN A 218 3.95 4.46 2.78
C ASN A 218 5.04 5.50 2.63
N GLY A 219 6.17 5.35 3.34
CA GLY A 219 7.18 6.38 3.48
C GLY A 219 6.76 7.48 4.45
N VAL A 220 7.65 8.42 4.67
CA VAL A 220 7.54 9.49 5.68
C VAL A 220 7.48 10.84 5.00
N ASP A 221 6.37 11.56 5.14
CA ASP A 221 6.26 12.95 4.70
C ASP A 221 7.23 13.80 5.51
N THR A 222 8.32 14.22 4.87
CA THR A 222 9.47 14.85 5.50
C THR A 222 9.68 16.26 4.96
N VAL A 223 9.76 17.22 5.86
CA VAL A 223 10.08 18.59 5.52
C VAL A 223 11.48 18.93 5.99
N ILE A 224 12.33 19.46 5.08
CA ILE A 224 13.62 20.02 5.41
C ILE A 224 13.45 21.51 5.64
N ALA A 225 13.63 21.96 6.88
CA ALA A 225 13.45 23.34 7.31
C ALA A 225 14.79 23.97 7.74
N GLY A 226 14.87 25.28 7.76
CA GLY A 226 16.05 26.06 8.17
C GLY A 226 16.27 27.27 7.29
N LYS A 227 17.14 28.17 7.70
CA LYS A 227 17.45 29.44 7.01
C LYS A 227 18.07 29.24 5.62
N PRO A 228 18.09 30.26 4.78
CA PRO A 228 18.90 30.25 3.55
C PRO A 228 20.38 29.94 3.85
N ASN A 229 21.03 29.26 2.92
CA ASN A 229 22.49 28.96 2.95
C ASN A 229 22.99 28.03 4.09
N VAL A 230 22.11 27.43 4.91
CA VAL A 230 22.51 26.41 5.90
C VAL A 230 22.81 25.06 5.25
N GLY A 231 22.51 24.90 3.94
CA GLY A 231 22.82 23.70 3.17
C GLY A 231 21.64 22.73 3.00
N LYS A 232 20.39 23.20 3.07
CA LYS A 232 19.18 22.38 2.84
C LYS A 232 19.22 21.66 1.50
N SER A 233 19.46 22.39 0.41
CA SER A 233 19.54 21.80 -0.94
C SER A 233 20.72 20.83 -1.09
N THR A 234 21.83 21.06 -0.38
CA THR A 234 22.97 20.13 -0.35
C THR A 234 22.60 18.86 0.39
N LEU A 235 21.93 18.97 1.55
CA LEU A 235 21.40 17.83 2.28
C LEU A 235 20.38 17.04 1.44
N MET A 236 19.47 17.74 0.78
CA MET A 236 18.51 17.12 -0.12
C MET A 236 19.21 16.35 -1.25
N ASN A 237 20.20 16.96 -1.89
CA ASN A 237 21.01 16.29 -2.92
C ASN A 237 21.81 15.10 -2.38
N MET A 238 22.35 15.18 -1.16
CA MET A 238 22.99 14.06 -0.47
C MET A 238 22.03 12.91 -0.26
N LEU A 239 20.79 13.18 0.17
CA LEU A 239 19.76 12.17 0.37
C LEU A 239 19.28 11.55 -0.96
N LEU A 240 19.16 12.34 -2.03
CA LEU A 240 18.71 11.92 -3.36
C LEU A 240 19.84 11.25 -4.19
N GLY A 241 21.10 11.52 -3.88
CA GLY A 241 22.25 11.18 -4.76
C GLY A 241 22.54 9.68 -4.87
N TYR A 242 22.12 8.84 -3.93
CA TYR A 242 22.44 7.40 -3.91
C TYR A 242 21.39 6.51 -4.56
N ASP A 243 20.11 6.91 -4.50
CA ASP A 243 19.03 6.18 -5.18
C ASP A 243 17.92 7.18 -5.53
N ARG A 244 18.02 7.82 -6.67
CA ARG A 244 16.83 8.39 -7.29
C ARG A 244 15.87 7.23 -7.52
N SER A 245 14.96 6.98 -6.57
CA SER A 245 13.85 6.10 -6.84
C SER A 245 13.22 6.62 -8.13
N ILE A 246 13.13 5.76 -9.13
CA ILE A 246 12.45 6.08 -10.39
C ILE A 246 10.98 6.26 -10.03
N VAL A 247 10.63 7.45 -9.54
CA VAL A 247 9.24 7.86 -9.41
C VAL A 247 8.79 8.09 -10.85
N THR A 248 8.27 7.03 -11.45
CA THR A 248 7.56 7.15 -12.70
C THR A 248 6.35 8.02 -12.40
N ASN A 249 6.35 9.25 -12.94
CA ASN A 249 5.15 10.05 -13.06
C ASN A 249 4.09 9.17 -13.73
N VAL A 250 3.15 8.66 -12.97
CA VAL A 250 1.96 8.01 -13.54
C VAL A 250 1.22 9.12 -14.27
N ALA A 251 1.31 9.11 -15.58
CA ALA A 251 0.62 10.06 -16.44
C ALA A 251 -0.89 9.97 -16.16
N GLY A 252 -1.43 10.97 -15.47
CA GLY A 252 -2.86 11.02 -15.12
C GLY A 252 -3.20 11.85 -13.89
N THR A 253 -2.23 12.22 -13.04
CA THR A 253 -2.45 13.10 -11.88
C THR A 253 -1.79 14.44 -12.13
N THR A 254 -2.39 15.25 -13.01
CA THR A 254 -1.99 16.64 -13.22
C THR A 254 -2.51 17.46 -12.04
N ARG A 255 -1.63 17.77 -11.07
CA ARG A 255 -1.63 18.96 -10.18
C ARG A 255 -0.89 18.78 -8.85
N ASP A 256 -0.25 17.65 -8.59
CA ASP A 256 0.49 17.50 -7.35
C ASP A 256 1.93 18.00 -7.53
N VAL A 257 2.38 18.77 -6.54
CA VAL A 257 3.76 19.25 -6.39
C VAL A 257 4.69 18.07 -6.56
N ILE A 258 5.74 18.19 -7.37
CA ILE A 258 6.76 17.15 -7.54
C ILE A 258 7.39 16.94 -6.16
N GLU A 259 6.96 15.90 -5.46
CA GLU A 259 7.59 15.45 -4.22
C GLU A 259 8.74 14.53 -4.62
N GLU A 260 9.95 14.89 -4.21
CA GLU A 260 11.12 14.04 -4.43
C GLU A 260 11.18 13.00 -3.31
N SER A 261 11.43 11.74 -3.66
CA SER A 261 11.56 10.66 -2.69
C SER A 261 13.01 10.23 -2.57
N ALA A 262 13.51 10.17 -1.35
CA ALA A 262 14.86 9.71 -1.04
C ALA A 262 14.81 8.44 -0.18
N LYS A 263 15.73 7.50 -0.46
CA LYS A 263 15.90 6.29 0.36
C LYS A 263 16.91 6.54 1.48
N LEU A 264 16.52 6.27 2.72
CA LEU A 264 17.37 6.35 3.92
C LEU A 264 17.28 5.01 4.67
N GLY A 265 18.21 4.08 4.40
CA GLY A 265 18.08 2.69 4.82
C GLY A 265 16.87 2.02 4.15
N GLU A 266 15.98 1.44 4.94
CA GLU A 266 14.73 0.86 4.44
C GLU A 266 13.58 1.89 4.34
N LEU A 267 13.79 3.11 4.85
CA LEU A 267 12.81 4.18 4.82
C LEU A 267 12.80 4.92 3.49
N ILE A 268 11.62 5.31 3.07
CA ILE A 268 11.40 6.29 2.01
C ILE A 268 10.99 7.61 2.63
N LEU A 269 11.80 8.63 2.46
CA LEU A 269 11.49 10.00 2.84
C LEU A 269 10.86 10.71 1.63
N LYS A 270 9.62 11.14 1.75
CA LYS A 270 8.95 12.02 0.78
C LYS A 270 9.34 13.46 1.11
N LEU A 271 10.33 13.96 0.39
CA LEU A 271 10.97 15.23 0.70
C LEU A 271 10.17 16.40 0.13
N SER A 272 9.85 17.34 0.99
CA SER A 272 9.31 18.64 0.61
C SER A 272 10.30 19.72 1.01
N ASP A 273 10.85 20.47 0.06
CA ASP A 273 11.71 21.62 0.35
C ASP A 273 10.87 22.84 0.77
N THR A 274 11.30 23.49 1.85
CA THR A 274 10.77 24.77 2.31
C THR A 274 11.70 25.92 1.90
N ALA A 275 11.99 26.05 0.60
CA ALA A 275 12.69 27.25 0.14
C ALA A 275 11.84 28.48 0.49
N GLY A 276 12.25 29.25 1.53
CA GLY A 276 11.69 30.56 1.85
C GLY A 276 10.73 30.64 3.04
N ILE A 277 11.11 30.17 4.24
CA ILE A 277 10.42 30.58 5.47
C ILE A 277 11.10 31.85 6.01
N HIS A 278 10.80 33.00 5.45
CA HIS A 278 11.14 34.30 6.03
C HIS A 278 9.97 35.25 5.87
N GLU A 279 9.65 35.98 6.93
CA GLU A 279 8.68 37.06 6.86
C GLU A 279 9.29 38.23 6.06
N THR A 280 8.69 38.56 4.94
CA THR A 280 9.04 39.70 4.12
C THR A 280 7.80 40.48 3.72
N ASP A 281 7.98 41.76 3.46
CA ASP A 281 6.90 42.69 3.02
C ASP A 281 6.47 42.41 1.54
N ASP A 282 7.07 41.48 0.86
CA ASP A 282 6.76 41.18 -0.55
C ASP A 282 5.65 40.11 -0.65
N GLU A 283 4.63 40.35 -1.47
CA GLU A 283 3.43 39.53 -1.60
C GLU A 283 3.75 38.09 -2.09
N VAL A 284 4.80 37.90 -2.86
CA VAL A 284 5.26 36.61 -3.38
C VAL A 284 5.94 35.79 -2.27
N GLU A 285 6.69 36.43 -1.38
CA GLU A 285 7.33 35.76 -0.25
C GLU A 285 6.33 35.40 0.87
N ARG A 286 5.29 36.20 1.10
CA ARG A 286 4.19 35.86 2.04
C ARG A 286 3.49 34.55 1.61
N ILE A 287 3.24 34.36 0.32
CA ILE A 287 2.67 33.11 -0.23
C ILE A 287 3.63 31.93 0.04
N GLY A 288 4.93 32.14 -0.11
CA GLY A 288 5.96 31.12 0.18
C GLY A 288 5.96 30.68 1.66
N VAL A 289 5.84 31.65 2.59
CA VAL A 289 5.77 31.37 4.04
C VAL A 289 4.51 30.60 4.41
N GLU A 290 3.35 30.93 3.83
CA GLU A 290 2.10 30.20 4.09
C GLU A 290 2.16 28.75 3.57
N ILE A 291 2.73 28.55 2.38
CA ILE A 291 2.94 27.21 1.81
C ILE A 291 3.89 26.38 2.69
N ALA A 292 4.98 26.99 3.16
CA ALA A 292 5.94 26.34 4.04
C ALA A 292 5.31 25.99 5.41
N LYS A 293 4.54 26.88 6.01
CA LYS A 293 3.78 26.60 7.25
C LYS A 293 2.76 25.48 7.05
N LYS A 294 2.09 25.43 5.90
CA LYS A 294 1.16 24.35 5.56
C LYS A 294 1.88 22.99 5.41
N LYS A 295 3.05 22.98 4.75
CA LYS A 295 3.89 21.79 4.64
C LYS A 295 4.34 21.28 6.00
N LEU A 296 4.83 22.15 6.87
CA LEU A 296 5.22 21.80 8.25
C LEU A 296 4.05 21.20 9.06
N LYS A 297 2.84 21.73 8.91
CA LYS A 297 1.65 21.19 9.57
C LYS A 297 1.32 19.76 9.12
N ASN A 298 1.54 19.44 7.86
CA ASN A 298 1.21 18.12 7.29
C ASN A 298 2.35 17.12 7.44
N ALA A 299 3.60 17.58 7.64
CA ALA A 299 4.76 16.71 7.79
C ALA A 299 4.61 15.75 8.99
N MET A 300 5.08 14.51 8.81
CA MET A 300 5.27 13.55 9.88
C MET A 300 6.63 13.75 10.55
N LEU A 301 7.67 14.07 9.77
CA LEU A 301 9.03 14.30 10.20
C LEU A 301 9.49 15.70 9.74
N VAL A 302 10.14 16.44 10.63
CA VAL A 302 10.82 17.69 10.30
C VAL A 302 12.30 17.52 10.53
N ILE A 303 13.10 17.80 9.51
CA ILE A 303 14.56 17.87 9.61
C ILE A 303 14.92 19.36 9.62
N GLU A 304 15.28 19.89 10.80
CA GLU A 304 15.72 21.26 10.93
C GLU A 304 17.22 21.36 10.76
N VAL A 305 17.67 22.16 9.79
CA VAL A 305 19.07 22.26 9.39
C VAL A 305 19.65 23.58 9.83
N PHE A 306 20.75 23.52 10.57
CA PHE A 306 21.54 24.69 11.03
C PHE A 306 22.98 24.58 10.51
N ASP A 307 23.62 25.74 10.32
CA ASP A 307 25.04 25.81 9.98
C ASP A 307 25.85 25.81 11.28
N ILE A 308 26.66 24.75 11.48
CA ILE A 308 27.46 24.57 12.70
C ILE A 308 28.49 25.68 12.91
N SER A 309 28.90 26.37 11.83
CA SER A 309 29.93 27.42 11.86
C SER A 309 29.42 28.81 12.26
N ARG A 310 28.11 28.97 12.55
CA ARG A 310 27.52 30.23 13.00
C ARG A 310 26.70 30.04 14.27
N LYS A 311 26.68 31.06 15.13
CA LYS A 311 25.80 31.06 16.32
C LYS A 311 24.34 31.10 15.89
N LEU A 312 23.49 30.44 16.68
CA LEU A 312 22.04 30.53 16.51
C LEU A 312 21.59 31.97 16.84
N ASP A 313 20.67 32.51 16.04
CA ASP A 313 20.06 33.80 16.26
C ASP A 313 18.55 33.66 16.64
N GLU A 314 17.86 34.78 16.82
CA GLU A 314 16.46 34.80 17.26
C GLU A 314 15.54 34.07 16.28
N GLU A 315 15.74 34.23 14.98
CA GLU A 315 14.89 33.57 13.97
C GLU A 315 15.07 32.03 13.96
N ASP A 316 16.31 31.54 14.22
CA ASP A 316 16.56 30.10 14.37
C ASP A 316 15.78 29.53 15.57
N LEU A 317 15.74 30.28 16.68
CA LEU A 317 15.02 29.88 17.87
C LEU A 317 13.48 30.00 17.69
N GLU A 318 12.99 30.99 16.96
CA GLU A 318 11.58 31.11 16.61
C GLU A 318 11.06 29.95 15.76
N LEU A 319 11.87 29.49 14.78
CA LEU A 319 11.55 28.34 13.97
C LEU A 319 11.44 27.06 14.82
N LEU A 320 12.43 26.81 15.70
CA LEU A 320 12.42 25.69 16.65
C LEU A 320 11.20 25.72 17.56
N GLU A 321 10.87 26.87 18.12
CA GLU A 321 9.67 27.05 18.97
C GLU A 321 8.38 26.80 18.18
N TYR A 322 8.32 27.25 16.94
CA TYR A 322 7.16 27.04 16.09
C TYR A 322 6.95 25.53 15.79
N VAL A 323 8.00 24.82 15.39
CA VAL A 323 7.91 23.37 15.09
C VAL A 323 7.58 22.58 16.35
N LYS A 324 8.16 22.94 17.50
CA LYS A 324 7.84 22.33 18.80
C LYS A 324 6.36 22.51 19.16
N LYS A 325 5.78 23.71 18.95
CA LYS A 325 4.35 23.97 19.18
C LYS A 325 3.43 23.13 18.28
N LEU A 326 3.90 22.73 17.09
CA LEU A 326 3.16 21.82 16.20
C LEU A 326 3.17 20.36 16.67
N GLY A 327 3.98 20.00 17.69
CA GLY A 327 4.07 18.64 18.21
C GLY A 327 4.64 17.63 17.20
N LYS A 328 5.52 18.07 16.29
CA LYS A 328 6.08 17.23 15.24
C LYS A 328 7.27 16.41 15.73
N LYS A 329 7.54 15.28 15.07
CA LYS A 329 8.80 14.54 15.25
C LYS A 329 9.91 15.34 14.57
N VAL A 330 10.96 15.69 15.33
CA VAL A 330 12.02 16.60 14.88
C VAL A 330 13.38 15.97 15.01
N ILE A 331 14.17 16.08 13.95
CA ILE A 331 15.61 15.82 13.96
C ILE A 331 16.31 17.16 13.67
N ILE A 332 17.22 17.54 14.53
CA ILE A 332 18.07 18.71 14.34
C ILE A 332 19.38 18.30 13.71
N VAL A 333 19.68 18.89 12.59
CA VAL A 333 20.90 18.64 11.81
C VAL A 333 21.81 19.86 11.89
N LEU A 334 22.98 19.69 12.50
CA LEU A 334 24.09 20.64 12.46
C LEU A 334 24.94 20.30 11.21
N ASN A 335 24.68 21.03 10.14
CA ASN A 335 25.35 20.80 8.86
C ASN A 335 26.68 21.56 8.79
N LYS A 336 27.54 21.16 7.85
CA LYS A 336 28.92 21.68 7.64
C LYS A 336 29.85 21.31 8.78
N SER A 337 29.79 20.08 9.27
CA SER A 337 30.68 19.56 10.32
C SER A 337 32.16 19.54 9.93
N ASP A 338 32.48 19.80 8.65
CA ASP A 338 33.81 20.07 8.12
C ASP A 338 34.35 21.45 8.54
N LEU A 339 33.56 22.32 9.16
CA LEU A 339 33.93 23.63 9.67
C LEU A 339 34.01 23.62 11.20
N GLU A 340 34.54 24.73 11.77
CA GLU A 340 34.63 24.89 13.23
C GLU A 340 33.23 24.98 13.86
N ASN A 341 33.00 24.20 14.89
CA ASN A 341 31.71 24.21 15.61
C ASN A 341 31.65 25.36 16.61
N VAL A 342 30.70 26.27 16.42
CA VAL A 342 30.40 27.40 17.32
C VAL A 342 29.01 27.34 17.95
N VAL A 343 28.23 26.27 17.66
CA VAL A 343 26.89 26.06 18.17
C VAL A 343 26.93 25.33 19.52
N GLU A 344 26.29 25.88 20.53
CA GLU A 344 26.11 25.20 21.81
C GLU A 344 25.00 24.18 21.73
N ARG A 345 25.34 22.90 21.69
CA ARG A 345 24.39 21.78 21.57
C ARG A 345 23.29 21.80 22.63
N SER A 346 23.59 22.20 23.86
CA SER A 346 22.64 22.32 24.96
C SER A 346 21.46 23.23 24.69
N GLN A 347 21.61 24.20 23.80
CA GLN A 347 20.51 25.09 23.37
C GLN A 347 19.49 24.36 22.48
N LEU A 348 19.87 23.29 21.81
CA LEU A 348 19.06 22.52 20.88
C LEU A 348 18.41 21.29 21.51
N GLU A 349 19.05 20.70 22.54
CA GLU A 349 18.58 19.47 23.22
C GLU A 349 17.21 19.68 23.92
N LYS A 350 16.80 20.90 24.20
CA LYS A 350 15.47 21.22 24.72
C LYS A 350 14.34 21.11 23.67
N TYR A 351 14.71 21.03 22.38
CA TYR A 351 13.76 20.93 21.27
C TYR A 351 13.70 19.54 20.65
N SER A 352 14.81 18.79 20.69
CA SER A 352 14.86 17.41 20.21
C SER A 352 15.99 16.64 20.90
N ASP A 353 15.71 15.37 21.22
CA ASP A 353 16.72 14.39 21.68
C ASP A 353 17.67 13.96 20.55
N TYR A 354 17.33 14.30 19.30
CA TYR A 354 18.06 13.89 18.11
C TYR A 354 18.74 15.09 17.46
N VAL A 355 19.94 15.41 17.94
CA VAL A 355 20.84 16.46 17.38
C VAL A 355 22.02 15.76 16.75
N ILE A 356 22.19 15.91 15.42
CA ILE A 356 23.16 15.18 14.62
C ILE A 356 24.05 16.14 13.87
N GLU A 357 25.34 15.86 13.83
CA GLU A 357 26.31 16.62 13.06
C GLU A 357 26.55 15.91 11.73
N ILE A 358 26.47 16.65 10.62
CA ILE A 358 26.71 16.12 9.27
C ILE A 358 27.53 17.10 8.43
N SER A 359 28.24 16.58 7.44
CA SER A 359 28.74 17.36 6.31
C SER A 359 28.04 16.90 5.03
N ALA A 360 26.96 17.56 4.67
CA ALA A 360 26.22 17.23 3.45
C ALA A 360 27.08 17.40 2.18
N LYS A 361 28.14 18.21 2.25
CA LYS A 361 29.10 18.41 1.17
C LYS A 361 30.05 17.23 0.99
N LEU A 362 30.45 16.58 2.09
CA LEU A 362 31.41 15.46 2.11
C LEU A 362 30.69 14.10 2.18
N ASP A 363 29.36 14.08 2.20
CA ASP A 363 28.50 12.88 2.39
C ASP A 363 28.81 12.14 3.71
N GLU A 364 29.03 12.90 4.79
CA GLU A 364 29.31 12.38 6.13
C GLU A 364 28.11 12.56 7.06
N GLY A 365 27.87 11.59 7.98
CA GLY A 365 26.79 11.64 8.97
C GLY A 365 25.44 11.04 8.50
N ARG A 366 25.42 10.38 7.34
CA ARG A 366 24.21 9.76 6.78
C ARG A 366 23.71 8.59 7.62
N GLU A 367 24.60 7.74 8.11
CA GLU A 367 24.23 6.59 8.95
C GLU A 367 23.66 7.05 10.30
N GLU A 368 24.20 8.13 10.88
CA GLU A 368 23.70 8.73 12.11
C GLU A 368 22.29 9.29 11.90
N LEU A 369 22.06 9.96 10.78
CA LEU A 369 20.74 10.47 10.40
C LEU A 369 19.73 9.32 10.24
N GLN A 370 20.15 8.22 9.59
CA GLN A 370 19.32 7.03 9.44
C GLN A 370 18.94 6.45 10.81
N LYS A 371 19.92 6.15 11.66
CA LYS A 371 19.69 5.57 12.99
C LYS A 371 18.79 6.44 13.86
N ALA A 372 18.98 7.76 13.82
CA ALA A 372 18.14 8.68 14.56
C ALA A 372 16.72 8.72 14.01
N THR A 373 16.56 8.68 12.70
CA THR A 373 15.24 8.64 12.06
C THR A 373 14.49 7.35 12.42
N GLU A 374 15.14 6.20 12.32
CA GLU A 374 14.58 4.90 12.68
C GLU A 374 14.15 4.86 14.16
N LYS A 375 14.99 5.38 15.06
CA LYS A 375 14.71 5.42 16.49
C LYS A 375 13.57 6.39 16.83
N LEU A 376 13.56 7.58 16.24
CA LEU A 376 12.51 8.59 16.44
C LEU A 376 11.14 8.09 15.93
N LEU A 377 11.13 7.34 14.84
CA LEU A 377 9.91 6.81 14.25
C LEU A 377 9.45 5.50 14.91
N GLY A 378 10.29 4.87 15.74
CA GLY A 378 9.97 3.62 16.44
C GLY A 378 10.04 2.37 15.54
N ILE A 379 10.81 2.42 14.45
CA ILE A 379 10.93 1.34 13.48
C ILE A 379 12.24 0.55 13.60
N GLY A 380 13.11 0.95 14.52
CA GLY A 380 14.37 0.23 14.80
C GLY A 380 14.09 -1.17 15.35
N GLY A 381 14.48 -2.21 14.62
CA GLY A 381 14.27 -3.61 14.99
C GLY A 381 12.96 -4.22 14.51
N TYR A 382 12.25 -3.54 13.59
CA TYR A 382 11.06 -4.08 12.95
C TYR A 382 11.44 -5.29 12.06
N ASP A 383 10.70 -6.41 12.24
CA ASP A 383 10.91 -7.62 11.44
C ASP A 383 10.27 -7.44 10.04
N ALA A 384 11.10 -7.42 9.01
CA ALA A 384 10.65 -7.28 7.62
C ALA A 384 9.70 -8.39 7.16
N ASP A 385 9.72 -9.54 7.85
CA ASP A 385 8.83 -10.69 7.60
C ASP A 385 7.54 -10.63 8.44
N SER A 386 7.34 -9.58 9.25
CA SER A 386 6.13 -9.44 10.04
C SER A 386 4.90 -9.20 9.14
N THR A 387 3.79 -9.84 9.51
CA THR A 387 2.51 -9.64 8.84
C THR A 387 1.84 -8.42 9.44
N ILE A 388 1.52 -7.43 8.61
CA ILE A 388 0.82 -6.21 9.01
C ILE A 388 -0.52 -6.08 8.29
N PHE A 389 -1.42 -5.30 8.86
CA PHE A 389 -2.61 -4.87 8.13
C PHE A 389 -2.24 -3.88 7.03
N ALA A 390 -2.80 -4.10 5.87
CA ALA A 390 -2.42 -3.41 4.66
C ALA A 390 -3.08 -2.02 4.51
N ASN A 391 -4.21 -1.81 5.19
CA ASN A 391 -5.02 -0.59 5.04
C ASN A 391 -5.97 -0.39 6.22
N GLU A 392 -6.59 0.81 6.27
CA GLU A 392 -7.53 1.25 7.30
C GLU A 392 -8.75 0.30 7.46
N ARG A 393 -9.23 -0.33 6.39
CA ARG A 393 -10.33 -1.29 6.47
C ARG A 393 -9.93 -2.51 7.31
N GLN A 394 -8.75 -3.07 7.03
CA GLN A 394 -8.27 -4.27 7.72
C GLN A 394 -8.03 -4.00 9.20
N ILE A 395 -7.39 -2.87 9.55
CA ILE A 395 -7.15 -2.50 10.95
C ILE A 395 -8.47 -2.27 11.70
N ALA A 396 -9.43 -1.55 11.10
CA ALA A 396 -10.74 -1.31 11.70
C ALA A 396 -11.52 -2.60 11.97
N CYS A 397 -11.45 -3.59 11.07
CA CYS A 397 -12.04 -4.91 11.29
C CYS A 397 -11.34 -5.67 12.44
N ALA A 398 -10.01 -5.60 12.50
CA ALA A 398 -9.22 -6.25 13.54
C ALA A 398 -9.47 -5.64 14.93
N GLU A 399 -9.51 -4.31 15.03
CA GLU A 399 -9.85 -3.60 16.27
C GLU A 399 -11.27 -3.92 16.75
N ARG A 400 -12.22 -4.00 15.83
CA ARG A 400 -13.59 -4.42 16.13
C ARG A 400 -13.64 -5.85 16.65
N ALA A 401 -12.95 -6.79 15.99
CA ALA A 401 -12.82 -8.17 16.45
C ALA A 401 -12.19 -8.24 17.84
N ARG A 402 -11.06 -7.56 18.04
CA ARG A 402 -10.38 -7.46 19.32
C ARG A 402 -11.30 -6.97 20.43
N LYS A 403 -12.06 -5.89 20.18
CA LYS A 403 -13.00 -5.33 21.13
C LYS A 403 -14.04 -6.36 21.57
N TYR A 404 -14.70 -7.04 20.63
CA TYR A 404 -15.73 -8.02 20.95
C TYR A 404 -15.16 -9.26 21.66
N LEU A 405 -13.98 -9.76 21.24
CA LEU A 405 -13.33 -10.89 21.90
C LEU A 405 -12.84 -10.53 23.32
N ALA A 406 -12.39 -9.30 23.56
CA ALA A 406 -12.06 -8.80 24.88
C ALA A 406 -13.30 -8.74 25.79
N MET A 407 -14.42 -8.23 25.27
CA MET A 407 -15.70 -8.22 25.98
C MET A 407 -16.17 -9.66 26.30
N ALA A 408 -16.01 -10.60 25.37
CA ALA A 408 -16.33 -12.01 25.62
C ALA A 408 -15.49 -12.61 26.75
N LEU A 409 -14.19 -12.31 26.79
CA LEU A 409 -13.31 -12.77 27.86
C LEU A 409 -13.68 -12.15 29.22
N GLU A 410 -13.99 -10.85 29.25
CA GLU A 410 -14.43 -10.14 30.45
C GLU A 410 -15.75 -10.71 30.98
N SER A 411 -16.76 -10.92 30.11
CA SER A 411 -18.04 -11.54 30.48
C SER A 411 -17.86 -12.95 31.03
N LEU A 412 -16.95 -13.74 30.42
CA LEU A 412 -16.62 -15.08 30.89
C LEU A 412 -15.96 -15.05 32.28
N ASP A 413 -15.03 -14.10 32.51
CA ASP A 413 -14.34 -13.92 33.77
C ASP A 413 -15.25 -13.39 34.89
N MET A 414 -16.32 -12.65 34.56
CA MET A 414 -17.37 -12.18 35.46
C MET A 414 -18.40 -13.27 35.80
N GLY A 415 -18.36 -14.43 35.13
CA GLY A 415 -19.33 -15.50 35.29
C GLY A 415 -20.70 -15.18 34.71
N GLU A 416 -20.77 -14.35 33.65
CA GLU A 416 -21.99 -14.10 32.91
C GLU A 416 -22.48 -15.35 32.17
N THR A 417 -23.71 -15.33 31.70
CA THR A 417 -24.30 -16.47 30.96
C THR A 417 -23.57 -16.71 29.65
N LEU A 418 -23.42 -17.99 29.27
CA LEU A 418 -22.78 -18.38 28.00
C LEU A 418 -23.47 -17.75 26.78
N ASP A 419 -24.78 -17.45 26.86
CA ASP A 419 -25.50 -16.74 25.80
C ASP A 419 -24.90 -15.35 25.53
N ALA A 420 -24.60 -14.58 26.60
CA ALA A 420 -23.99 -13.27 26.47
C ALA A 420 -22.58 -13.37 25.84
N VAL A 421 -21.78 -14.35 26.33
CA VAL A 421 -20.43 -14.63 25.78
C VAL A 421 -20.52 -15.04 24.31
N THR A 422 -21.51 -15.88 23.92
CA THR A 422 -21.73 -16.35 22.55
C THR A 422 -21.97 -15.18 21.59
N VAL A 423 -22.81 -14.21 21.97
CA VAL A 423 -23.08 -13.02 21.14
C VAL A 423 -21.82 -12.21 20.88
N MET A 424 -20.94 -12.04 21.89
CA MET A 424 -19.69 -11.32 21.74
C MET A 424 -18.71 -12.08 20.82
N ILE A 425 -18.60 -13.39 20.97
CA ILE A 425 -17.76 -14.23 20.11
C ILE A 425 -18.26 -14.18 18.65
N ASP A 426 -19.57 -14.27 18.43
CA ASP A 426 -20.15 -14.19 17.07
C ASP A 426 -19.83 -12.85 16.40
N ASN A 427 -20.00 -11.72 17.10
CA ASN A 427 -19.62 -10.41 16.60
C ASN A 427 -18.13 -10.30 16.29
N GLY A 428 -17.26 -10.87 17.13
CA GLY A 428 -15.82 -10.95 16.89
C GLY A 428 -15.47 -11.78 15.66
N ALA A 429 -16.05 -12.98 15.55
CA ALA A 429 -15.86 -13.87 14.41
C ALA A 429 -16.36 -13.23 13.09
N ASN A 430 -17.51 -12.56 13.12
CA ASN A 430 -18.04 -11.83 11.96
C ASN A 430 -17.09 -10.71 11.50
N ALA A 431 -16.50 -9.96 12.43
CA ALA A 431 -15.51 -8.94 12.09
C ALA A 431 -14.23 -9.53 11.44
N LEU A 432 -13.78 -10.73 11.88
CA LEU A 432 -12.68 -11.45 11.25
C LEU A 432 -13.03 -11.95 9.84
N LEU A 433 -14.25 -12.46 9.63
CA LEU A 433 -14.74 -12.89 8.32
C LEU A 433 -14.92 -11.71 7.35
N GLU A 434 -15.32 -10.55 7.85
CA GLU A 434 -15.36 -9.31 7.05
C GLU A 434 -13.95 -8.86 6.64
N LEU A 435 -12.96 -8.99 7.54
CA LEU A 435 -11.56 -8.69 7.26
C LEU A 435 -11.04 -9.53 6.08
N THR A 436 -11.28 -10.85 6.09
CA THR A 436 -10.84 -11.76 5.02
C THR A 436 -11.65 -11.63 3.73
N GLY A 437 -12.84 -11.04 3.81
CA GLY A 437 -13.78 -10.88 2.70
C GLY A 437 -14.81 -12.02 2.57
N GLU A 438 -14.79 -13.02 3.45
CA GLU A 438 -15.74 -14.14 3.43
C GLU A 438 -17.19 -13.69 3.73
N LYS A 439 -17.36 -12.61 4.52
CA LYS A 439 -18.63 -11.94 4.81
C LYS A 439 -18.65 -10.45 4.39
N ALA A 440 -17.81 -10.06 3.42
CA ALA A 440 -17.83 -8.69 2.93
C ALA A 440 -19.12 -8.39 2.17
N THR A 441 -19.71 -7.21 2.43
CA THR A 441 -20.86 -6.73 1.67
C THR A 441 -20.43 -6.31 0.26
N GLU A 442 -21.37 -6.33 -0.70
CA GLU A 442 -21.10 -5.88 -2.07
C GLU A 442 -20.54 -4.45 -2.11
N ALA A 443 -21.04 -3.57 -1.25
CA ALA A 443 -20.57 -2.19 -1.12
C ALA A 443 -19.08 -2.12 -0.71
N VAL A 444 -18.65 -2.96 0.23
CA VAL A 444 -17.23 -3.03 0.65
C VAL A 444 -16.36 -3.57 -0.48
N VAL A 445 -16.83 -4.60 -1.16
CA VAL A 445 -16.13 -5.17 -2.34
C VAL A 445 -15.96 -4.10 -3.41
N ASP A 446 -17.04 -3.39 -3.75
CA ASP A 446 -17.00 -2.32 -4.77
C ASP A 446 -16.09 -1.16 -4.37
N GLU A 447 -16.08 -0.76 -3.11
CA GLU A 447 -15.17 0.27 -2.61
C GLU A 447 -13.71 -0.15 -2.76
N VAL A 448 -13.35 -1.38 -2.35
CA VAL A 448 -11.99 -1.90 -2.47
C VAL A 448 -11.54 -1.86 -3.94
N PHE A 449 -12.35 -2.40 -4.87
CA PHE A 449 -11.95 -2.48 -6.28
C PHE A 449 -12.01 -1.14 -7.01
N SER A 450 -12.79 -0.16 -6.52
CA SER A 450 -12.81 1.21 -7.09
C SER A 450 -11.44 1.92 -7.02
N LYS A 451 -10.59 1.53 -6.06
CA LYS A 451 -9.24 2.08 -5.85
C LYS A 451 -8.21 1.49 -6.82
N PHE A 452 -8.55 0.43 -7.54
CA PHE A 452 -7.65 -0.25 -8.48
C PHE A 452 -7.48 0.53 -9.80
N CYS A 453 -6.39 0.21 -10.50
CA CYS A 453 -6.21 0.71 -11.86
C CYS A 453 -7.14 -0.01 -12.85
N VAL A 454 -7.49 0.67 -13.95
CA VAL A 454 -8.16 0.02 -15.10
C VAL A 454 -7.19 -0.98 -15.72
N GLY A 455 -7.66 -2.19 -16.04
CA GLY A 455 -6.82 -3.26 -16.60
C GLY A 455 -6.25 -4.25 -15.57
N LYS A 456 -6.62 -4.07 -14.27
CA LYS A 456 -6.31 -4.99 -13.16
C LYS A 456 -7.57 -5.54 -12.51
#